data_3331d5c952288dd88da234b3f056ec0e
#
_entry.id   3331d5c952288dd88da234b3f056ec0e
#
_cell.length_a   1.000
_cell.length_b   1.000
_cell.length_c   1.000
_cell.angle_alpha   90.00
_cell.angle_beta   90.00
_cell.angle_gamma   90.00
#
_symmetry.space_group_name_H-M   'P 1'
#
loop_
_entity.id
_entity.type
_entity.pdbx_description
1 polymer ?
#
loop_
_entity_poly.entity_id
_entity_poly.type
_entity_poly.pdbx_seq_one_letter_code
_entity_poly.pdbx_strand_id
1 'polypeptide(L)'
;MRFIVMAMATKESEAAPPPKPEAFVAMQKYNEAAVKAGVLLAAEGLTPTSQGVRVKFNGDERIVVDGPFAETKELVAGFMIIRVNSKEEAIEWVKRAPNASATGKGEVEIRKLMDIEDFGEGFTPNPEIAKVKFK
;
A
#
# COMPACT_ATOMS: atom_id res chain seq x y z
N MET A 1 12.25 2.75 -11.22
CA MET A 1 11.04 3.45 -10.68
C MET A 1 10.45 2.65 -9.55
N ARG A 2 9.94 3.34 -8.56
CA ARG A 2 9.25 2.70 -7.44
C ARG A 2 7.77 3.05 -7.49
N PHE A 3 6.93 2.08 -7.17
CA PHE A 3 5.47 2.27 -7.14
C PHE A 3 4.94 1.76 -5.82
N ILE A 4 3.96 2.48 -5.26
CA ILE A 4 3.15 1.94 -4.18
C ILE A 4 1.91 1.29 -4.80
N VAL A 5 1.60 0.10 -4.33
CA VAL A 5 0.46 -0.69 -4.74
C VAL A 5 -0.44 -0.83 -3.53
N MET A 6 -1.62 -0.23 -3.59
CA MET A 6 -2.53 -0.16 -2.46
C MET A 6 -3.74 -1.03 -2.69
N ALA A 7 -3.94 -2.02 -1.82
CA ALA A 7 -5.17 -2.79 -1.80
C ALA A 7 -6.24 -1.95 -1.12
N MET A 8 -7.29 -1.62 -1.84
CA MET A 8 -8.37 -0.79 -1.29
C MET A 8 -9.25 -1.64 -0.37
N ALA A 9 -9.74 -1.02 0.70
CA ALA A 9 -10.59 -1.69 1.66
C ALA A 9 -11.96 -2.03 1.09
N THR A 10 -12.56 -3.05 1.66
CA THR A 10 -13.94 -3.46 1.40
C THR A 10 -14.68 -3.48 2.74
N LYS A 11 -15.99 -3.63 2.70
CA LYS A 11 -16.77 -3.80 3.93
C LYS A 11 -16.28 -5.02 4.71
N GLU A 12 -15.89 -6.08 4.01
CA GLU A 12 -15.39 -7.31 4.62
C GLU A 12 -14.04 -7.07 5.30
N SER A 13 -13.11 -6.36 4.65
CA SER A 13 -11.80 -6.09 5.25
C SER A 13 -11.91 -5.16 6.46
N GLU A 14 -12.86 -4.21 6.45
CA GLU A 14 -13.11 -3.32 7.60
C GLU A 14 -13.76 -4.05 8.77
N ALA A 15 -14.50 -5.13 8.52
CA ALA A 15 -15.04 -5.99 9.56
C ALA A 15 -13.96 -6.89 10.21
N ALA A 16 -12.77 -6.92 9.62
CA ALA A 16 -11.60 -7.64 10.13
C ALA A 16 -11.85 -9.12 10.40
N PRO A 17 -12.39 -9.89 9.45
CA PRO A 17 -12.49 -11.33 9.65
C PRO A 17 -11.10 -11.96 9.70
N PRO A 18 -10.94 -13.10 10.40
CA PRO A 18 -9.65 -13.81 10.37
C PRO A 18 -9.28 -14.14 8.93
N PRO A 19 -8.01 -13.97 8.53
CA PRO A 19 -7.58 -14.34 7.18
C PRO A 19 -7.73 -15.85 6.98
N LYS A 20 -8.14 -16.24 5.77
CA LYS A 20 -8.20 -17.65 5.40
C LYS A 20 -6.79 -18.19 5.18
N PRO A 21 -6.45 -19.37 5.70
CA PRO A 21 -5.09 -19.92 5.53
C PRO A 21 -4.67 -20.01 4.06
N GLU A 22 -5.57 -20.37 3.15
CA GLU A 22 -5.27 -20.52 1.74
C GLU A 22 -4.89 -19.17 1.10
N ALA A 23 -5.62 -18.11 1.45
CA ALA A 23 -5.33 -16.77 0.96
C ALA A 23 -3.97 -16.27 1.48
N PHE A 24 -3.67 -16.54 2.74
CA PHE A 24 -2.39 -16.19 3.33
C PHE A 24 -1.22 -16.90 2.62
N VAL A 25 -1.35 -18.20 2.39
CA VAL A 25 -0.32 -19.00 1.71
C VAL A 25 -0.13 -18.50 0.27
N ALA A 26 -1.21 -18.22 -0.44
CA ALA A 26 -1.14 -17.72 -1.82
C ALA A 26 -0.42 -16.37 -1.88
N MET A 27 -0.70 -15.46 -0.94
CA MET A 27 -0.06 -14.16 -0.89
C MET A 27 1.43 -14.30 -0.54
N GLN A 28 1.78 -15.20 0.37
CA GLN A 28 3.19 -15.45 0.70
C GLN A 28 3.97 -15.96 -0.50
N LYS A 29 3.39 -16.87 -1.29
CA LYS A 29 4.03 -17.36 -2.51
C LYS A 29 4.24 -16.25 -3.54
N TYR A 30 3.26 -15.39 -3.69
CA TYR A 30 3.36 -14.24 -4.57
C TYR A 30 4.47 -13.29 -4.12
N ASN A 31 4.49 -12.96 -2.83
CA ASN A 31 5.51 -12.09 -2.27
C ASN A 31 6.91 -12.69 -2.39
N GLU A 32 7.05 -13.99 -2.17
CA GLU A 32 8.31 -14.69 -2.36
C GLU A 32 8.82 -14.58 -3.80
N ALA A 33 7.94 -14.76 -4.78
CA ALA A 33 8.31 -14.61 -6.18
C ALA A 33 8.77 -13.19 -6.49
N ALA A 34 8.10 -12.19 -5.94
CA ALA A 34 8.46 -10.79 -6.12
C ALA A 34 9.80 -10.45 -5.45
N VAL A 35 10.08 -11.04 -4.28
CA VAL A 35 11.38 -10.89 -3.61
C VAL A 35 12.49 -11.51 -4.47
N LYS A 36 12.29 -12.73 -4.95
CA LYS A 36 13.28 -13.43 -5.79
C LYS A 36 13.56 -12.70 -7.09
N ALA A 37 12.56 -12.02 -7.63
CA ALA A 37 12.72 -11.20 -8.83
C ALA A 37 13.40 -9.85 -8.56
N GLY A 38 13.68 -9.51 -7.31
CA GLY A 38 14.25 -8.23 -6.92
C GLY A 38 13.28 -7.06 -7.01
N VAL A 39 12.00 -7.33 -7.05
CA VAL A 39 10.93 -6.34 -7.29
C VAL A 39 10.35 -5.82 -5.98
N LEU A 40 10.10 -6.68 -5.01
CA LEU A 40 9.42 -6.29 -3.76
C LEU A 40 10.37 -5.59 -2.80
N LEU A 41 10.01 -4.37 -2.38
CA LEU A 41 10.76 -3.59 -1.39
C LEU A 41 10.10 -3.61 -0.02
N ALA A 42 8.77 -3.61 0.03
CA ALA A 42 8.00 -3.65 1.28
C ALA A 42 6.61 -4.18 0.99
N ALA A 43 6.01 -4.83 1.98
CA ALA A 43 4.63 -5.30 1.91
C ALA A 43 4.07 -5.38 3.32
N GLU A 44 2.95 -4.71 3.57
CA GLU A 44 2.32 -4.67 4.89
C GLU A 44 0.79 -4.63 4.76
N GLY A 45 0.12 -5.35 5.64
CA GLY A 45 -1.31 -5.20 5.81
C GLY A 45 -1.61 -4.14 6.86
N LEU A 46 -2.77 -3.52 6.77
CA LEU A 46 -3.24 -2.54 7.74
C LEU A 46 -4.40 -3.12 8.53
N THR A 47 -4.45 -2.78 9.82
CA THR A 47 -5.62 -3.07 10.65
C THR A 47 -6.79 -2.21 10.19
N PRO A 48 -8.04 -2.61 10.49
CA PRO A 48 -9.20 -1.81 10.07
C PRO A 48 -9.19 -0.43 10.71
N THR A 49 -9.90 0.51 10.08
CA THR A 49 -9.92 1.91 10.53
C THR A 49 -10.55 2.10 11.91
N SER A 50 -11.29 1.11 12.42
CA SER A 50 -11.76 1.09 13.80
C SER A 50 -10.63 1.18 14.83
N GLN A 51 -9.41 0.78 14.43
CA GLN A 51 -8.22 0.84 15.26
C GLN A 51 -7.33 2.06 14.91
N GLY A 52 -7.77 2.89 13.98
CA GLY A 52 -7.01 4.03 13.50
C GLY A 52 -7.54 5.37 13.98
N VAL A 53 -6.77 6.40 13.72
CA VAL A 53 -7.14 7.78 14.01
C VAL A 53 -6.75 8.66 12.84
N ARG A 54 -7.42 9.79 12.71
CA ARG A 54 -7.02 10.87 11.81
C ARG A 54 -6.69 12.10 12.61
N VAL A 55 -5.65 12.81 12.21
CA VAL A 55 -5.32 14.12 12.78
C VAL A 55 -5.62 15.15 11.70
N LYS A 56 -6.54 16.04 11.98
CA LYS A 56 -6.93 17.11 11.06
C LYS A 56 -6.17 18.38 11.41
N PHE A 57 -5.63 19.03 10.39
CA PHE A 57 -4.89 20.28 10.50
C PHE A 57 -5.78 21.43 10.05
N ASN A 58 -5.92 22.43 10.90
CA ASN A 58 -6.61 23.67 10.54
C ASN A 58 -5.82 24.84 11.13
N GLY A 59 -4.94 25.42 10.30
CA GLY A 59 -3.95 26.37 10.79
C GLY A 59 -3.06 25.71 11.84
N ASP A 60 -3.00 26.29 13.03
CA ASP A 60 -2.25 25.75 14.16
C ASP A 60 -3.02 24.69 14.96
N GLU A 61 -4.30 24.52 14.67
CA GLU A 61 -5.11 23.50 15.34
C GLU A 61 -4.81 22.10 14.87
N ARG A 62 -4.91 21.15 15.78
CA ARG A 62 -4.75 19.72 15.50
C ARG A 62 -5.93 19.00 16.16
N ILE A 63 -6.76 18.37 15.35
CA ILE A 63 -7.98 17.68 15.83
C ILE A 63 -7.80 16.18 15.57
N VAL A 64 -7.91 15.39 16.62
CA VAL A 64 -7.83 13.93 16.54
C VAL A 64 -9.22 13.35 16.40
N VAL A 65 -9.42 12.53 15.38
CA VAL A 65 -10.71 11.87 15.11
C VAL A 65 -10.47 10.36 15.09
N ASP A 66 -11.14 9.66 16.00
CA ASP A 66 -11.06 8.20 16.05
C ASP A 66 -11.87 7.58 14.91
N GLY A 67 -11.36 6.44 14.38
CA GLY A 67 -12.14 5.62 13.46
C GLY A 67 -13.29 4.91 14.15
N PRO A 68 -14.10 4.13 13.42
CA PRO A 68 -13.93 3.82 12.00
C PRO A 68 -14.32 4.99 11.09
N PHE A 69 -13.83 4.92 9.85
CA PHE A 69 -14.14 5.92 8.84
C PHE A 69 -15.09 5.33 7.79
N ALA A 70 -15.96 6.16 7.25
CA ALA A 70 -16.96 5.77 6.26
C ALA A 70 -16.31 5.43 4.90
N GLU A 71 -16.83 5.58 3.80
CA GLU A 71 -16.22 5.54 2.44
C GLU A 71 -15.13 4.48 2.28
N THR A 72 -15.48 3.19 2.44
CA THR A 72 -14.53 2.08 2.36
C THR A 72 -13.70 2.07 1.07
N LYS A 73 -14.25 2.55 -0.03
CA LYS A 73 -13.53 2.63 -1.31
C LYS A 73 -12.34 3.58 -1.29
N GLU A 74 -12.30 4.47 -0.33
CA GLU A 74 -11.21 5.44 -0.16
C GLU A 74 -10.19 5.00 0.89
N LEU A 75 -10.42 3.86 1.53
CA LEU A 75 -9.56 3.35 2.59
C LEU A 75 -8.59 2.32 2.04
N VAL A 76 -7.40 2.26 2.61
CA VAL A 76 -6.36 1.31 2.22
C VAL A 76 -6.33 0.17 3.23
N ALA A 77 -6.40 -1.07 2.74
CA ALA A 77 -6.33 -2.26 3.59
C ALA A 77 -4.93 -2.84 3.69
N GLY A 78 -4.05 -2.49 2.77
CA GLY A 78 -2.68 -2.94 2.77
C GLY A 78 -1.94 -2.36 1.58
N PHE A 79 -0.62 -2.50 1.57
CA PHE A 79 0.17 -1.97 0.48
C PHE A 79 1.42 -2.80 0.25
N MET A 80 1.99 -2.65 -0.93
CA MET A 80 3.36 -3.06 -1.20
C MET A 80 4.06 -1.95 -1.97
N ILE A 81 5.38 -1.92 -1.85
CA ILE A 81 6.22 -1.03 -2.63
C ILE A 81 7.10 -1.91 -3.51
N ILE A 82 7.10 -1.62 -4.81
CA ILE A 82 7.84 -2.39 -5.79
C ILE A 82 8.77 -1.49 -6.59
N ARG A 83 9.87 -2.07 -7.04
CA ARG A 83 10.81 -1.43 -7.96
C ARG A 83 10.75 -2.16 -9.29
N VAL A 84 10.34 -1.45 -10.32
CA VAL A 84 10.20 -1.95 -11.69
C VAL A 84 10.66 -0.87 -12.67
N ASN A 85 10.76 -1.24 -13.94
CA ASN A 85 11.26 -0.32 -14.97
C ASN A 85 10.19 0.58 -15.57
N SER A 86 8.93 0.23 -15.42
CA SER A 86 7.82 0.98 -16.03
C SER A 86 6.51 0.74 -15.27
N LYS A 87 5.54 1.62 -15.53
CA LYS A 87 4.18 1.45 -15.02
C LYS A 87 3.53 0.16 -15.57
N GLU A 88 3.80 -0.15 -16.82
CA GLU A 88 3.29 -1.35 -17.47
C GLU A 88 3.79 -2.62 -16.76
N GLU A 89 5.06 -2.64 -16.37
CA GLU A 89 5.62 -3.74 -15.59
C GLU A 89 4.96 -3.84 -14.21
N ALA A 90 4.69 -2.70 -13.56
CA ALA A 90 3.97 -2.67 -12.29
C ALA A 90 2.58 -3.29 -12.43
N ILE A 91 1.85 -2.93 -13.50
CA ILE A 91 0.53 -3.48 -13.78
C ILE A 91 0.59 -5.00 -13.96
N GLU A 92 1.58 -5.49 -14.69
CA GLU A 92 1.73 -6.93 -14.91
C GLU A 92 2.01 -7.68 -13.61
N TRP A 93 2.81 -7.12 -12.70
CA TRP A 93 3.01 -7.72 -11.39
C TRP A 93 1.72 -7.77 -10.58
N VAL A 94 0.94 -6.69 -10.59
CA VAL A 94 -0.32 -6.62 -9.84
C VAL A 94 -1.34 -7.62 -10.38
N LYS A 95 -1.42 -7.77 -11.71
CA LYS A 95 -2.33 -8.75 -12.32
C LYS A 95 -2.05 -10.19 -11.91
N ARG A 96 -0.81 -10.50 -11.54
CA ARG A 96 -0.41 -11.84 -11.07
C ARG A 96 -0.72 -12.08 -9.60
N ALA A 97 -1.09 -11.03 -8.86
CA ALA A 97 -1.40 -11.17 -7.45
C ALA A 97 -2.67 -12.00 -7.22
N PRO A 98 -2.71 -12.80 -6.15
CA PRO A 98 -3.92 -13.54 -5.83
C PRO A 98 -5.04 -12.57 -5.42
N ASN A 99 -6.28 -12.89 -5.78
CA ASN A 99 -7.43 -12.13 -5.36
C ASN A 99 -7.82 -12.58 -3.95
N ALA A 100 -7.45 -11.79 -2.95
CA ALA A 100 -7.71 -12.11 -1.55
C ALA A 100 -9.10 -11.68 -1.07
N SER A 101 -9.91 -11.08 -1.94
CA SER A 101 -11.25 -10.63 -1.58
C SER A 101 -12.20 -11.81 -1.33
N ALA A 102 -12.91 -11.76 -0.20
CA ALA A 102 -13.89 -12.79 0.14
C ALA A 102 -15.05 -12.85 -0.85
N THR A 103 -15.37 -11.73 -1.51
CA THR A 103 -16.46 -11.65 -2.51
C THR A 103 -15.98 -11.90 -3.92
N GLY A 104 -14.68 -12.05 -4.14
CA GLY A 104 -14.09 -12.12 -5.46
C GLY A 104 -13.95 -10.77 -6.16
N LYS A 105 -14.39 -9.70 -5.52
CA LYS A 105 -14.32 -8.33 -6.04
C LYS A 105 -13.37 -7.51 -5.17
N GLY A 106 -12.41 -6.88 -5.80
CA GLY A 106 -11.46 -6.03 -5.11
C GLY A 106 -10.88 -5.03 -6.07
N GLU A 107 -10.18 -4.06 -5.53
CA GLU A 107 -9.57 -3.00 -6.30
C GLU A 107 -8.20 -2.69 -5.74
N VAL A 108 -7.26 -2.45 -6.63
CA VAL A 108 -5.89 -2.10 -6.27
C VAL A 108 -5.52 -0.83 -7.03
N GLU A 109 -4.97 0.12 -6.32
CA GLU A 109 -4.48 1.36 -6.92
C GLU A 109 -2.96 1.34 -6.98
N ILE A 110 -2.40 1.74 -8.11
CA ILE A 110 -0.95 1.79 -8.34
C ILE A 110 -0.56 3.24 -8.54
N ARG A 111 0.42 3.74 -7.78
CA ARG A 111 0.91 5.11 -7.93
C ARG A 111 2.43 5.13 -7.86
N LYS A 112 3.05 5.90 -8.76
CA LYS A 112 4.50 6.08 -8.74
C LYS A 112 4.89 6.88 -7.50
N LEU A 113 5.94 6.43 -6.80
CA LEU A 113 6.55 7.23 -5.75
C LEU A 113 7.35 8.36 -6.38
N MET A 114 7.32 9.52 -5.75
CA MET A 114 8.09 10.65 -6.24
C MET A 114 9.57 10.41 -6.08
N ASP A 115 10.31 10.66 -7.14
CA ASP A 115 11.76 10.74 -7.10
C ASP A 115 12.16 12.21 -7.01
N ILE A 116 13.43 12.48 -6.72
CA ILE A 116 13.87 13.88 -6.56
C ILE A 116 13.63 14.72 -7.83
N GLU A 117 13.73 14.09 -9.01
CA GLU A 117 13.47 14.76 -10.29
C GLU A 117 12.04 15.27 -10.41
N ASP A 118 11.09 14.61 -9.74
CA ASP A 118 9.67 14.98 -9.78
C ASP A 118 9.37 16.26 -9.02
N PHE A 119 10.29 16.71 -8.15
CA PHE A 119 10.14 17.96 -7.39
C PHE A 119 10.57 19.19 -8.20
N GLY A 120 11.30 19.01 -9.31
CA GLY A 120 11.83 20.10 -10.12
C GLY A 120 13.18 20.60 -9.62
N GLU A 121 13.59 21.77 -10.18
CA GLU A 121 14.90 22.35 -9.82
C GLU A 121 14.88 22.93 -8.40
N GLY A 122 16.05 22.98 -7.78
CA GLY A 122 16.22 23.63 -6.47
C GLY A 122 15.99 22.72 -5.28
N PHE A 123 15.67 21.45 -5.50
CA PHE A 123 15.47 20.49 -4.42
C PHE A 123 16.68 19.57 -4.31
N THR A 124 17.29 19.55 -3.12
CA THR A 124 18.43 18.69 -2.83
C THR A 124 17.99 17.61 -1.83
N PRO A 125 18.27 16.32 -2.10
CA PRO A 125 17.91 15.26 -1.16
C PRO A 125 18.61 15.46 0.19
N ASN A 126 17.87 15.28 1.28
CA ASN A 126 18.46 15.26 2.61
C ASN A 126 19.19 13.92 2.78
N PRO A 127 20.54 13.92 3.05
CA PRO A 127 21.30 12.68 3.20
C PRO A 127 20.76 11.75 4.29
N GLU A 128 20.20 12.31 5.37
CA GLU A 128 19.65 11.50 6.45
C GLU A 128 18.38 10.76 6.01
N ILE A 129 17.57 11.41 5.19
CA ILE A 129 16.35 10.77 4.62
C ILE A 129 16.75 9.70 3.61
N ALA A 130 17.78 9.96 2.81
CA ALA A 130 18.25 9.00 1.80
C ALA A 130 18.76 7.69 2.40
N LYS A 131 19.11 7.69 3.69
CA LYS A 131 19.55 6.47 4.41
C LYS A 131 18.37 5.56 4.80
N VAL A 132 17.14 6.08 4.80
CA VAL A 132 15.96 5.28 5.14
C VAL A 132 15.67 4.32 3.99
N LYS A 133 15.69 3.03 4.30
CA LYS A 133 15.43 1.98 3.31
C LYS A 133 14.34 1.06 3.82
N PHE A 134 13.54 0.58 2.91
CA PHE A 134 12.60 -0.49 3.22
C PHE A 134 13.36 -1.80 3.37
N LYS A 135 12.99 -2.55 4.38
CA LYS A 135 13.60 -3.84 4.69
C LYS A 135 12.75 -4.98 4.18
#